data_c5964c9f4b64f367641b54529c37bdcc
#
_entry.id   c5964c9f4b64f367641b54529c37bdcc
#
_cell.length_a   1.000
_cell.length_b   1.000
_cell.length_c   1.000
_cell.angle_alpha   90.00
_cell.angle_beta   90.00
_cell.angle_gamma   90.00
#
_symmetry.space_group_name_H-M   'P 1'
#
loop_
_entity.id
_entity.type
_entity.pdbx_description
1 polymer ?
#
loop_
_entity_poly.entity_id
_entity_poly.type
_entity_poly.pdbx_seq_one_letter_code
_entity_poly.pdbx_strand_id
1 'polypeptide(L)'
;NNFNSALHTLEWARGSKTPVVFAGSSTLHHGLWGSPYAWSKYGGEQLCELYNKVYDLPTSICRFYNVYGKHQLEDGAYATVVGIFEKQYRENKPLTVTGDGEQRRDFTHIDDIVDGIVRCGFNLLGDNPIASGQAYELGRGKNYSINELAEMFGQTEVEYIPARKGEYPFTLADYTKANQELDWTPTLDIKDYISEVIK
;
A
#
# COMPACT_ATOMS: atom_id res chain seq x y z
N ASN A 1 2.56 16.57 -6.48
CA ASN A 1 2.21 16.80 -5.07
C ASN A 1 3.04 15.95 -4.10
N ASN A 2 3.15 14.62 -4.27
CA ASN A 2 3.83 13.73 -3.31
C ASN A 2 5.24 14.20 -2.91
N PHE A 3 6.10 14.53 -3.89
CA PHE A 3 7.47 14.96 -3.62
C PHE A 3 7.54 16.29 -2.86
N ASN A 4 6.81 17.31 -3.32
CA ASN A 4 6.81 18.61 -2.66
C ASN A 4 6.20 18.55 -1.25
N SER A 5 5.13 17.76 -1.07
CA SER A 5 4.54 17.57 0.26
C SER A 5 5.54 16.91 1.22
N ALA A 6 6.27 15.89 0.76
CA ALA A 6 7.32 15.25 1.56
C ALA A 6 8.40 16.26 1.96
N LEU A 7 8.91 17.05 1.00
CA LEU A 7 9.93 18.06 1.27
C LEU A 7 9.46 19.08 2.32
N HIS A 8 8.28 19.66 2.15
CA HIS A 8 7.75 20.64 3.10
C HIS A 8 7.51 20.05 4.50
N THR A 9 7.00 18.82 4.57
CA THR A 9 6.81 18.13 5.85
C THR A 9 8.14 17.87 6.54
N LEU A 10 9.15 17.41 5.81
CA LEU A 10 10.49 17.14 6.38
C LEU A 10 11.19 18.42 6.83
N GLU A 11 11.07 19.53 6.09
CA GLU A 11 11.62 20.84 6.52
C GLU A 11 10.96 21.34 7.81
N TRP A 12 9.63 21.21 7.91
CA TRP A 12 8.91 21.54 9.14
C TRP A 12 9.33 20.62 10.30
N ALA A 13 9.37 19.32 10.06
CA ALA A 13 9.75 18.31 11.04
C ALA A 13 11.19 18.51 11.55
N ARG A 14 12.11 18.88 10.65
CA ARG A 14 13.50 19.22 11.02
C ARG A 14 13.55 20.40 11.99
N GLY A 15 12.76 21.45 11.73
CA GLY A 15 12.69 22.63 12.61
C GLY A 15 12.10 22.32 13.98
N SER A 16 11.10 21.46 14.06
CA SER A 16 10.41 21.04 15.29
C SER A 16 11.01 19.80 15.96
N LYS A 17 11.96 19.12 15.31
CA LYS A 17 12.54 17.83 15.73
C LYS A 17 11.49 16.73 15.90
N THR A 18 10.45 16.75 15.06
CA THR A 18 9.34 15.79 15.09
C THR A 18 9.66 14.60 14.20
N PRO A 19 9.60 13.34 14.68
CA PRO A 19 9.77 12.16 13.86
C PRO A 19 8.73 12.07 12.73
N VAL A 20 9.11 11.45 11.61
CA VAL A 20 8.25 11.33 10.43
C VAL A 20 8.12 9.88 9.97
N VAL A 21 6.89 9.38 9.86
CA VAL A 21 6.58 8.14 9.15
C VAL A 21 6.05 8.49 7.76
N PHE A 22 6.74 8.05 6.73
CA PHE A 22 6.39 8.34 5.34
C PHE A 22 5.63 7.16 4.72
N ALA A 23 4.50 7.45 4.08
CA ALA A 23 3.76 6.48 3.28
C ALA A 23 4.49 6.21 1.95
N GLY A 24 5.30 5.19 1.92
CA GLY A 24 5.97 4.66 0.73
C GLY A 24 5.03 3.83 -0.15
N SER A 25 5.59 3.16 -1.14
CA SER A 25 4.80 2.35 -2.08
C SER A 25 5.58 1.14 -2.58
N SER A 26 4.87 0.01 -2.76
CA SER A 26 5.40 -1.20 -3.41
C SER A 26 5.84 -0.97 -4.86
N THR A 27 5.43 0.13 -5.50
CA THR A 27 5.83 0.48 -6.87
C THR A 27 7.33 0.66 -7.06
N LEU A 28 8.09 0.83 -5.97
CA LEU A 28 9.55 0.82 -5.99
C LEU A 28 10.11 -0.45 -6.67
N HIS A 29 9.52 -1.60 -6.41
CA HIS A 29 10.00 -2.89 -6.92
C HIS A 29 9.70 -3.13 -8.40
N HIS A 30 8.89 -2.28 -9.02
CA HIS A 30 8.36 -2.49 -10.36
C HIS A 30 8.94 -1.55 -11.42
N GLY A 31 9.94 -0.76 -11.05
CA GLY A 31 10.60 0.18 -11.94
C GLY A 31 10.10 1.61 -11.77
N LEU A 32 11.04 2.46 -11.39
CA LEU A 32 10.81 3.88 -11.06
C LEU A 32 10.29 4.69 -12.24
N TRP A 33 10.63 4.24 -13.47
CA TRP A 33 10.28 4.92 -14.70
C TRP A 33 8.94 4.48 -15.30
N GLY A 34 8.24 3.55 -14.63
CA GLY A 34 6.94 3.05 -15.07
C GLY A 34 5.81 4.08 -14.97
N SER A 35 5.89 5.01 -14.01
CA SER A 35 4.89 6.07 -13.86
C SER A 35 5.43 7.26 -13.06
N PRO A 36 4.87 8.49 -13.29
CA PRO A 36 5.17 9.67 -12.47
C PRO A 36 4.84 9.46 -10.98
N TYR A 37 3.84 8.63 -10.68
CA TYR A 37 3.49 8.26 -9.31
C TYR A 37 4.61 7.46 -8.64
N ALA A 38 5.09 6.38 -9.27
CA ALA A 38 6.17 5.56 -8.75
C ALA A 38 7.42 6.41 -8.46
N TRP A 39 7.81 7.26 -9.42
CA TRP A 39 8.94 8.17 -9.26
C TRP A 39 8.74 9.15 -8.09
N SER A 40 7.55 9.74 -7.97
CA SER A 40 7.27 10.72 -6.90
C SER A 40 7.28 10.11 -5.50
N LYS A 41 6.83 8.85 -5.37
CA LYS A 41 6.91 8.09 -4.10
C LYS A 41 8.37 7.76 -3.76
N TYR A 42 9.11 7.25 -4.72
CA TYR A 42 10.55 6.99 -4.55
C TYR A 42 11.31 8.26 -4.15
N GLY A 43 11.08 9.39 -4.83
CA GLY A 43 11.70 10.65 -4.47
C GLY A 43 11.39 11.09 -3.04
N GLY A 44 10.18 10.84 -2.54
CA GLY A 44 9.81 11.06 -1.14
C GLY A 44 10.57 10.15 -0.17
N GLU A 45 10.74 8.87 -0.51
CA GLU A 45 11.56 7.94 0.28
C GLU A 45 13.02 8.41 0.35
N GLN A 46 13.60 8.84 -0.78
CA GLN A 46 14.97 9.37 -0.83
C GLN A 46 15.14 10.64 -0.01
N LEU A 47 14.13 11.51 0.05
CA LEU A 47 14.14 12.67 0.95
C LEU A 47 14.15 12.24 2.42
N CYS A 48 13.35 11.25 2.81
CA CYS A 48 13.34 10.73 4.18
C CYS A 48 14.73 10.19 4.58
N GLU A 49 15.36 9.41 3.71
CA GLU A 49 16.72 8.91 3.93
C GLU A 49 17.75 10.04 4.04
N LEU A 50 17.65 11.06 3.17
CA LEU A 50 18.53 12.22 3.18
C LEU A 50 18.43 12.98 4.51
N TYR A 51 17.19 13.28 4.94
CA TYR A 51 16.97 14.03 6.18
C TYR A 51 17.39 13.25 7.42
N ASN A 52 17.22 11.95 7.41
CA ASN A 52 17.75 11.10 8.47
C ASN A 52 19.27 11.15 8.55
N LYS A 53 19.97 10.98 7.42
CA LYS A 53 21.44 10.92 7.36
C LYS A 53 22.13 12.26 7.60
N VAL A 54 21.53 13.37 7.13
CA VAL A 54 22.18 14.70 7.14
C VAL A 54 21.79 15.52 8.36
N TYR A 55 20.57 15.35 8.85
CA TYR A 55 20.02 16.17 9.92
C TYR A 55 19.67 15.39 11.19
N ASP A 56 19.99 14.09 11.23
CA ASP A 56 19.62 13.18 12.33
C ASP A 56 18.12 13.22 12.65
N LEU A 57 17.28 13.54 11.63
CA LEU A 57 15.83 13.54 11.79
C LEU A 57 15.32 12.09 11.79
N PRO A 58 14.67 11.61 12.86
CA PRO A 58 14.11 10.25 12.84
C PRO A 58 13.01 10.13 11.78
N THR A 59 13.29 9.37 10.73
CA THR A 59 12.33 9.08 9.65
C THR A 59 12.20 7.60 9.46
N SER A 60 11.01 7.12 9.11
CA SER A 60 10.79 5.75 8.68
C SER A 60 9.83 5.69 7.51
N ILE A 61 9.97 4.66 6.68
CA ILE A 61 9.19 4.47 5.46
C ILE A 61 8.33 3.22 5.62
N CYS A 62 7.02 3.34 5.44
CA CYS A 62 6.09 2.23 5.38
C CYS A 62 5.60 2.06 3.93
N ARG A 63 6.04 1.01 3.24
CA ARG A 63 5.64 0.70 1.86
C ARG A 63 4.35 -0.12 1.85
N PHE A 64 3.29 0.46 1.32
CA PHE A 64 1.98 -0.19 1.26
C PHE A 64 1.82 -1.03 0.00
N TYR A 65 1.13 -2.15 0.18
CA TYR A 65 0.68 -3.04 -0.89
C TYR A 65 -0.83 -2.98 -0.99
N ASN A 66 -1.38 -2.99 -2.17
CA ASN A 66 -2.81 -2.92 -2.56
C ASN A 66 -3.81 -2.86 -1.40
N VAL A 67 -3.90 -1.70 -0.76
CA VAL A 67 -4.71 -1.50 0.46
C VAL A 67 -6.19 -1.57 0.13
N TYR A 68 -6.96 -2.30 0.95
CA TYR A 68 -8.41 -2.41 0.87
C TYR A 68 -9.06 -2.26 2.25
N GLY A 69 -10.36 -2.00 2.29
CA GLY A 69 -11.14 -1.92 3.53
C GLY A 69 -12.31 -0.94 3.42
N LYS A 70 -13.03 -0.76 4.51
CA LYS A 70 -14.19 0.16 4.56
C LYS A 70 -13.78 1.57 4.14
N HIS A 71 -14.69 2.26 3.45
CA HIS A 71 -14.52 3.63 2.96
C HIS A 71 -13.47 3.82 1.86
N GLN A 72 -13.00 2.72 1.23
CA GLN A 72 -12.13 2.80 0.06
C GLN A 72 -12.84 3.49 -1.13
N LEU A 73 -12.05 4.08 -2.03
CA LEU A 73 -12.61 4.71 -3.22
C LEU A 73 -13.14 3.64 -4.18
N GLU A 74 -14.38 3.81 -4.60
CA GLU A 74 -15.09 2.91 -5.51
C GLU A 74 -15.11 3.44 -6.96
N ASP A 75 -14.82 4.73 -7.15
CA ASP A 75 -14.87 5.43 -8.42
C ASP A 75 -13.65 6.32 -8.65
N GLY A 76 -13.45 6.66 -9.93
CA GLY A 76 -12.42 7.60 -10.35
C GLY A 76 -11.05 6.97 -10.57
N ALA A 77 -10.07 7.80 -10.90
CA ALA A 77 -8.73 7.38 -11.31
C ALA A 77 -7.92 6.70 -10.19
N TYR A 78 -8.33 6.85 -8.94
CA TYR A 78 -7.65 6.31 -7.76
C TYR A 78 -8.43 5.18 -7.07
N ALA A 79 -9.55 4.76 -7.65
CA ALA A 79 -10.32 3.63 -7.13
C ALA A 79 -9.51 2.33 -7.21
N THR A 80 -9.60 1.56 -6.12
CA THR A 80 -8.94 0.24 -6.05
C THR A 80 -9.81 -0.81 -6.72
N VAL A 81 -9.21 -1.90 -7.20
CA VAL A 81 -9.97 -2.99 -7.82
C VAL A 81 -11.00 -3.57 -6.85
N VAL A 82 -10.68 -3.68 -5.55
CA VAL A 82 -11.62 -4.18 -4.54
C VAL A 82 -12.81 -3.25 -4.41
N GLY A 83 -12.60 -1.93 -4.31
CA GLY A 83 -13.68 -0.96 -4.23
C GLY A 83 -14.56 -0.92 -5.49
N ILE A 84 -13.94 -1.05 -6.68
CA ILE A 84 -14.67 -1.15 -7.95
C ILE A 84 -15.57 -2.40 -7.95
N PHE A 85 -15.02 -3.55 -7.55
CA PHE A 85 -15.77 -4.81 -7.51
C PHE A 85 -16.91 -4.79 -6.48
N GLU A 86 -16.68 -4.21 -5.30
CA GLU A 86 -17.74 -4.03 -4.30
C GLU A 86 -18.90 -3.20 -4.83
N LYS A 87 -18.61 -2.10 -5.51
CA LYS A 87 -19.64 -1.26 -6.13
C LYS A 87 -20.39 -2.02 -7.22
N GLN A 88 -19.67 -2.67 -8.13
CA GLN A 88 -20.26 -3.43 -9.23
C GLN A 88 -21.13 -4.57 -8.71
N TYR A 89 -20.67 -5.31 -7.71
CA TYR A 89 -21.43 -6.36 -7.05
C TYR A 89 -22.74 -5.82 -6.44
N ARG A 90 -22.66 -4.73 -5.67
CA ARG A 90 -23.82 -4.09 -5.03
C ARG A 90 -24.84 -3.55 -6.05
N GLU A 91 -24.37 -3.13 -7.21
CA GLU A 91 -25.19 -2.64 -8.32
C GLU A 91 -25.68 -3.76 -9.26
N ASN A 92 -25.38 -5.04 -8.98
CA ASN A 92 -25.65 -6.20 -9.83
C ASN A 92 -25.10 -6.01 -11.27
N LYS A 93 -23.91 -5.44 -11.40
CA LYS A 93 -23.18 -5.26 -12.66
C LYS A 93 -22.07 -6.30 -12.81
N PRO A 94 -21.67 -6.64 -14.05
CA PRO A 94 -20.48 -7.46 -14.27
C PRO A 94 -19.23 -6.85 -13.60
N LEU A 95 -18.36 -7.71 -13.07
CA LEU A 95 -17.06 -7.30 -12.56
C LEU A 95 -16.09 -7.02 -13.73
N THR A 96 -15.52 -5.82 -13.80
CA THR A 96 -14.63 -5.46 -14.90
C THR A 96 -13.19 -5.84 -14.60
N VAL A 97 -12.67 -6.83 -15.31
CA VAL A 97 -11.30 -7.34 -15.20
C VAL A 97 -10.42 -6.77 -16.31
N THR A 98 -9.31 -6.14 -15.95
CA THR A 98 -8.35 -5.56 -16.89
C THR A 98 -7.45 -6.64 -17.48
N GLY A 99 -7.22 -6.64 -18.79
CA GLY A 99 -6.38 -7.62 -19.47
C GLY A 99 -6.98 -9.04 -19.39
N ASP A 100 -6.15 -10.02 -19.08
CA ASP A 100 -6.56 -11.43 -18.89
C ASP A 100 -6.89 -11.78 -17.43
N GLY A 101 -6.68 -10.83 -16.49
CA GLY A 101 -6.95 -11.03 -15.08
C GLY A 101 -5.90 -11.84 -14.31
N GLU A 102 -4.83 -12.28 -14.96
CA GLU A 102 -3.76 -13.09 -14.33
C GLU A 102 -2.75 -12.26 -13.52
N GLN A 103 -2.78 -10.94 -13.63
CA GLN A 103 -1.94 -10.08 -12.80
C GLN A 103 -2.28 -10.26 -11.31
N ARG A 104 -1.25 -10.50 -10.50
CA ARG A 104 -1.41 -10.83 -9.08
C ARG A 104 -1.13 -9.63 -8.18
N ARG A 105 -1.90 -9.51 -7.10
CA ARG A 105 -1.77 -8.41 -6.13
C ARG A 105 -1.74 -8.94 -4.71
N ASP A 106 -0.81 -8.42 -3.93
CA ASP A 106 -0.80 -8.57 -2.48
C ASP A 106 -1.78 -7.55 -1.90
N PHE A 107 -2.92 -8.06 -1.40
CA PHE A 107 -3.97 -7.24 -0.82
C PHE A 107 -3.82 -7.19 0.69
N THR A 108 -3.75 -5.98 1.24
CA THR A 108 -3.53 -5.76 2.67
C THR A 108 -4.65 -4.91 3.26
N HIS A 109 -5.25 -5.36 4.36
CA HIS A 109 -6.35 -4.64 5.00
C HIS A 109 -5.87 -3.33 5.60
N ILE A 110 -6.71 -2.30 5.56
CA ILE A 110 -6.39 -0.96 6.09
C ILE A 110 -6.02 -1.00 7.58
N ASP A 111 -6.67 -1.83 8.39
CA ASP A 111 -6.39 -1.92 9.82
C ASP A 111 -4.99 -2.50 10.09
N ASP A 112 -4.55 -3.49 9.31
CA ASP A 112 -3.17 -4.00 9.39
C ASP A 112 -2.15 -2.89 8.98
N ILE A 113 -2.46 -2.10 7.95
CA ILE A 113 -1.61 -0.96 7.55
C ILE A 113 -1.53 0.09 8.66
N VAL A 114 -2.67 0.45 9.26
CA VAL A 114 -2.72 1.43 10.35
C VAL A 114 -1.94 0.94 11.57
N ASP A 115 -2.07 -0.33 11.95
CA ASP A 115 -1.29 -0.93 13.03
C ASP A 115 0.22 -0.82 12.75
N GLY A 116 0.66 -1.14 11.53
CA GLY A 116 2.07 -1.03 11.13
C GLY A 116 2.60 0.41 11.19
N ILE A 117 1.82 1.38 10.72
CA ILE A 117 2.19 2.80 10.82
C ILE A 117 2.31 3.25 12.28
N VAL A 118 1.35 2.85 13.11
CA VAL A 118 1.30 3.21 14.54
C VAL A 118 2.51 2.62 15.28
N ARG A 119 2.83 1.35 15.08
CA ARG A 119 4.01 0.70 15.66
C ARG A 119 5.31 1.39 15.23
N CYS A 120 5.42 1.72 13.96
CA CYS A 120 6.56 2.48 13.42
C CYS A 120 6.68 3.85 14.09
N GLY A 121 5.58 4.60 14.22
CA GLY A 121 5.52 5.90 14.88
C GLY A 121 5.92 5.83 16.35
N PHE A 122 5.39 4.89 17.11
CA PHE A 122 5.77 4.69 18.51
C PHE A 122 7.24 4.29 18.67
N ASN A 123 7.76 3.46 17.78
CA ASN A 123 9.19 3.13 17.78
C ASN A 123 10.07 4.36 17.59
N LEU A 124 9.70 5.26 16.66
CA LEU A 124 10.45 6.50 16.41
C LEU A 124 10.40 7.48 17.59
N LEU A 125 9.41 7.39 18.47
CA LEU A 125 9.29 8.22 19.67
C LEU A 125 10.04 7.64 20.89
N GLY A 126 10.54 6.42 20.80
CA GLY A 126 11.25 5.74 21.88
C GLY A 126 12.71 6.23 22.03
N ASP A 127 13.34 5.84 23.13
CA ASP A 127 14.72 6.21 23.46
C ASP A 127 15.77 5.59 22.53
N ASN A 128 15.45 4.48 21.89
CA ASN A 128 16.32 3.77 20.94
C ASN A 128 15.54 3.38 19.67
N PRO A 129 15.30 4.35 18.76
CA PRO A 129 14.42 4.16 17.61
C PRO A 129 15.07 3.31 16.52
N ILE A 130 14.91 1.97 16.59
CA ILE A 130 15.43 1.06 15.56
C ILE A 130 14.80 1.29 14.18
N ALA A 131 13.58 1.85 14.13
CA ALA A 131 12.90 2.20 12.89
C ALA A 131 13.48 3.45 12.20
N SER A 132 14.36 4.20 12.87
CA SER A 132 14.95 5.41 12.28
C SER A 132 15.86 5.06 11.10
N GLY A 133 15.59 5.70 9.95
CA GLY A 133 16.31 5.46 8.70
C GLY A 133 15.92 4.14 8.01
N GLN A 134 14.87 3.45 8.47
CA GLN A 134 14.46 2.15 7.94
C GLN A 134 13.23 2.24 7.04
N ALA A 135 13.11 1.25 6.14
CA ALA A 135 11.93 1.02 5.32
C ALA A 135 11.34 -0.36 5.63
N TYR A 136 10.02 -0.40 5.79
CA TYR A 136 9.25 -1.61 6.07
C TYR A 136 8.20 -1.86 5.00
N GLU A 137 8.08 -3.10 4.56
CA GLU A 137 6.99 -3.52 3.68
C GLU A 137 5.79 -3.92 4.53
N LEU A 138 4.69 -3.21 4.37
CA LEU A 138 3.43 -3.51 5.01
C LEU A 138 2.50 -4.15 3.97
N GLY A 139 2.62 -5.45 3.82
CA GLY A 139 1.86 -6.27 2.92
C GLY A 139 1.52 -7.62 3.55
N ARG A 140 0.54 -8.34 2.97
CA ARG A 140 0.06 -9.62 3.50
C ARG A 140 1.08 -10.75 3.32
N GLY A 141 2.04 -10.62 2.36
CA GLY A 141 2.95 -11.70 2.00
C GLY A 141 2.26 -12.85 1.24
N LYS A 142 1.07 -12.59 0.73
CA LYS A 142 0.28 -13.50 -0.10
C LYS A 142 -0.46 -12.72 -1.16
N ASN A 143 -0.45 -13.20 -2.38
CA ASN A 143 -1.13 -12.51 -3.47
C ASN A 143 -2.20 -13.38 -4.13
N TYR A 144 -3.12 -12.69 -4.79
CA TYR A 144 -4.19 -13.29 -5.58
C TYR A 144 -4.20 -12.65 -6.97
N SER A 145 -4.60 -13.42 -8.00
CA SER A 145 -4.89 -12.85 -9.31
C SER A 145 -6.20 -12.03 -9.26
N ILE A 146 -6.40 -11.17 -10.25
CA ILE A 146 -7.67 -10.44 -10.34
C ILE A 146 -8.83 -11.39 -10.65
N ASN A 147 -8.56 -12.49 -11.36
CA ASN A 147 -9.54 -13.56 -11.58
C ASN A 147 -9.91 -14.25 -10.25
N GLU A 148 -8.92 -14.66 -9.44
CA GLU A 148 -9.16 -15.21 -8.09
C GLU A 148 -9.93 -14.23 -7.19
N LEU A 149 -9.64 -12.92 -7.30
CA LEU A 149 -10.39 -11.89 -6.57
C LEU A 149 -11.85 -11.82 -7.04
N ALA A 150 -12.10 -11.87 -8.36
CA ALA A 150 -13.46 -11.86 -8.91
C ALA A 150 -14.25 -13.09 -8.45
N GLU A 151 -13.64 -14.28 -8.44
CA GLU A 151 -14.25 -15.51 -7.93
C GLU A 151 -14.71 -15.42 -6.48
N MET A 152 -14.01 -14.63 -5.63
CA MET A 152 -14.42 -14.41 -4.23
C MET A 152 -15.78 -13.70 -4.09
N PHE A 153 -16.21 -12.94 -5.11
CA PHE A 153 -17.53 -12.32 -5.17
C PHE A 153 -18.65 -13.27 -5.59
N GLY A 154 -18.33 -14.55 -5.77
CA GLY A 154 -19.31 -15.60 -6.10
C GLY A 154 -19.65 -15.66 -7.60
N GLN A 155 -20.89 -16.02 -7.93
CA GLN A 155 -21.36 -16.20 -9.32
C GLN A 155 -21.68 -14.85 -10.00
N THR A 156 -20.73 -13.92 -9.99
CA THR A 156 -20.88 -12.62 -10.64
C THR A 156 -20.34 -12.71 -12.06
N GLU A 157 -21.07 -12.13 -13.02
CA GLU A 157 -20.60 -12.04 -14.41
C GLU A 157 -19.31 -11.21 -14.48
N VAL A 158 -18.37 -11.61 -15.33
CA VAL A 158 -17.08 -10.93 -15.52
C VAL A 158 -16.99 -10.39 -16.94
N GLU A 159 -16.63 -9.12 -17.06
CA GLU A 159 -16.35 -8.46 -18.32
C GLU A 159 -14.85 -8.12 -18.40
N TYR A 160 -14.15 -8.66 -19.41
CA TYR A 160 -12.74 -8.36 -19.64
C TYR A 160 -12.59 -7.08 -20.46
N ILE A 161 -11.84 -6.12 -19.93
CA ILE A 161 -11.55 -4.82 -20.56
C ILE A 161 -10.08 -4.72 -20.94
N PRO A 162 -9.68 -3.84 -21.89
CA PRO A 162 -8.29 -3.72 -22.34
C PRO A 162 -7.30 -3.49 -21.20
N ALA A 163 -6.13 -4.15 -21.30
CA ALA A 163 -5.04 -4.00 -20.35
C ALA A 163 -4.56 -2.53 -20.23
N ARG A 164 -4.17 -2.12 -19.03
CA ARG A 164 -3.62 -0.79 -18.77
C ARG A 164 -2.12 -0.77 -19.08
N LYS A 165 -1.66 0.33 -19.69
CA LYS A 165 -0.21 0.54 -19.89
C LYS A 165 0.51 0.66 -18.54
N GLY A 166 1.64 -0.05 -18.40
CA GLY A 166 2.45 -0.01 -17.19
C GLY A 166 1.90 -0.84 -16.02
N GLU A 167 0.96 -1.75 -16.28
CA GLU A 167 0.49 -2.71 -15.30
C GLU A 167 1.55 -3.77 -15.03
N TYR A 168 1.80 -4.09 -13.76
CA TYR A 168 2.81 -5.06 -13.33
C TYR A 168 2.21 -6.45 -13.23
N PRO A 169 2.99 -7.51 -13.54
CA PRO A 169 2.48 -8.88 -13.50
C PRO A 169 2.13 -9.33 -12.08
N PHE A 170 2.90 -8.94 -11.06
CA PHE A 170 2.59 -9.31 -9.68
C PHE A 170 3.18 -8.35 -8.65
N THR A 171 2.56 -8.29 -7.46
CA THR A 171 3.11 -7.70 -6.25
C THR A 171 3.10 -8.73 -5.13
N LEU A 172 4.14 -8.74 -4.30
CA LEU A 172 4.26 -9.61 -3.12
C LEU A 172 5.20 -8.94 -2.13
N ALA A 173 4.73 -8.76 -0.89
CA ALA A 173 5.50 -8.16 0.18
C ALA A 173 6.40 -9.18 0.88
N ASP A 174 7.56 -8.74 1.31
CA ASP A 174 8.33 -9.42 2.35
C ASP A 174 8.28 -8.60 3.64
N TYR A 175 7.36 -8.96 4.53
CA TYR A 175 7.18 -8.27 5.81
C TYR A 175 8.09 -8.80 6.93
N THR A 176 9.05 -9.67 6.62
CA THR A 176 9.95 -10.28 7.62
C THR A 176 10.61 -9.24 8.52
N LYS A 177 11.09 -8.15 7.94
CA LYS A 177 11.72 -7.06 8.69
C LYS A 177 10.73 -6.34 9.61
N ALA A 178 9.52 -6.05 9.14
CA ALA A 178 8.48 -5.43 9.97
C ALA A 178 8.08 -6.34 11.14
N ASN A 179 8.03 -7.65 10.90
CA ASN A 179 7.79 -8.63 11.97
C ASN A 179 8.90 -8.63 13.02
N GLN A 180 10.16 -8.69 12.60
CA GLN A 180 11.31 -8.79 13.51
C GLN A 180 11.56 -7.52 14.32
N GLU A 181 11.40 -6.35 13.71
CA GLU A 181 11.80 -5.08 14.30
C GLU A 181 10.62 -4.30 14.92
N LEU A 182 9.40 -4.49 14.42
CA LEU A 182 8.19 -3.79 14.90
C LEU A 182 7.16 -4.73 15.55
N ASP A 183 7.45 -6.04 15.62
CA ASP A 183 6.47 -7.07 16.06
C ASP A 183 5.15 -6.96 15.28
N TRP A 184 5.25 -6.63 13.99
CA TRP A 184 4.10 -6.46 13.12
C TRP A 184 3.85 -7.69 12.26
N THR A 185 2.60 -8.13 12.23
CA THR A 185 2.15 -9.24 11.37
C THR A 185 0.76 -8.93 10.85
N PRO A 186 0.51 -9.02 9.52
CA PRO A 186 -0.81 -8.83 8.97
C PRO A 186 -1.73 -10.00 9.39
N THR A 187 -2.93 -9.69 9.85
CA THR A 187 -3.87 -10.67 10.42
C THR A 187 -5.11 -10.88 9.57
N LEU A 188 -5.53 -9.87 8.80
CA LEU A 188 -6.78 -9.87 8.05
C LEU A 188 -6.59 -10.39 6.62
N ASP A 189 -7.46 -11.31 6.20
CA ASP A 189 -7.44 -11.88 4.83
C ASP A 189 -8.55 -11.29 3.98
N ILE A 190 -8.27 -11.03 2.70
CA ILE A 190 -9.23 -10.46 1.78
C ILE A 190 -10.44 -11.38 1.56
N LYS A 191 -10.28 -12.69 1.66
CA LYS A 191 -11.39 -13.65 1.53
C LYS A 191 -12.43 -13.45 2.62
N ASP A 192 -11.96 -13.25 3.87
CA ASP A 192 -12.85 -13.04 5.01
C ASP A 192 -13.60 -11.72 4.85
N TYR A 193 -12.88 -10.65 4.46
CA TYR A 193 -13.47 -9.35 4.18
C TYR A 193 -14.55 -9.41 3.09
N ILE A 194 -14.25 -10.02 1.94
CA ILE A 194 -15.22 -10.12 0.84
C ILE A 194 -16.41 -10.99 1.27
N SER A 195 -16.20 -12.07 2.03
CA SER A 195 -17.28 -12.89 2.52
C SER A 195 -18.26 -12.14 3.44
N GLU A 196 -17.83 -11.06 4.08
CA GLU A 196 -18.69 -10.15 4.84
C GLU A 196 -19.43 -9.16 3.94
N VAL A 197 -18.76 -8.66 2.90
CA VAL A 197 -19.32 -7.69 1.93
C VAL A 197 -20.48 -8.28 1.13
N ILE A 198 -20.40 -9.59 0.78
CA ILE A 198 -21.39 -10.27 -0.09
C ILE A 198 -22.55 -10.91 0.69
N LYS A 199 -22.59 -10.79 2.02
CA LYS A 199 -23.72 -11.23 2.87
C LYS A 199 -24.85 -10.22 2.83
#